data_4fbf681090401adce3058befd9a2a093
#
_entry.id   4fbf681090401adce3058befd9a2a093
#
_cell.length_a   1.000
_cell.length_b   1.000
_cell.length_c   1.000
_cell.angle_alpha   90.00
_cell.angle_beta   90.00
_cell.angle_gamma   90.00
#
_symmetry.space_group_name_H-M   'P 1'
#
loop_
_entity.id
_entity.type
_entity.pdbx_description
1 polymer ?
#
loop_
_entity_poly.entity_id
_entity_poly.type
_entity_poly.pdbx_seq_one_letter_code
_entity_poly.pdbx_strand_id
1 'polypeptide(L)'
;MKIFIVFNHPYEGSFCSAILGSVLAGLEKAGHQTDLLHLDRDGFDPVMKADDLKGFTLGKPVDPKIIEYKRRMEQAEHLVLIFPIWWELMPALTKGFIDRVIFPGVAYDYDKRGRFPRMVRRFNALRGVTLITTMNTPSIFYRLIFGNAIKRALFTGTFWKMGYGNRKWISLNMVKFVTEEKRKKWLRELEGRFRQLR
;
A
#
# COMPACT_ATOMS: atom_id res chain seq x y z
N MET A 1 1.65 -1.54 -18.11
CA MET A 1 1.31 -0.52 -17.09
C MET A 1 2.56 -0.21 -16.26
N LYS A 2 2.61 1.00 -15.68
CA LYS A 2 3.60 1.36 -14.66
C LYS A 2 3.06 1.03 -13.27
N ILE A 3 3.73 0.11 -12.58
CA ILE A 3 3.32 -0.40 -11.26
C ILE A 3 4.24 0.18 -10.20
N PHE A 4 3.70 0.95 -9.25
CA PHE A 4 4.45 1.42 -8.10
C PHE A 4 4.26 0.46 -6.94
N ILE A 5 5.36 -0.09 -6.43
CA ILE A 5 5.37 -1.07 -5.34
C ILE A 5 5.98 -0.40 -4.12
N VAL A 6 5.24 -0.32 -3.04
CA VAL A 6 5.73 0.13 -1.73
C VAL A 6 5.87 -1.08 -0.83
N PHE A 7 7.09 -1.42 -0.49
CA PHE A 7 7.45 -2.58 0.31
C PHE A 7 8.01 -2.16 1.66
N ASN A 8 7.52 -2.80 2.71
CA ASN A 8 8.01 -2.60 4.08
C ASN A 8 8.22 -3.92 4.80
N HIS A 9 9.45 -4.31 4.95
CA HIS A 9 9.93 -5.32 5.89
C HIS A 9 11.45 -5.23 6.01
N PRO A 10 12.03 -5.08 7.22
CA PRO A 10 13.47 -4.87 7.41
C PRO A 10 14.32 -6.12 7.13
N TYR A 11 13.74 -7.32 7.27
CA TYR A 11 14.46 -8.58 7.13
C TYR A 11 14.25 -9.22 5.76
N GLU A 12 15.34 -9.39 5.00
CA GLU A 12 15.32 -9.94 3.65
C GLU A 12 14.86 -11.40 3.57
N GLY A 13 15.17 -12.21 4.57
CA GLY A 13 14.73 -13.60 4.68
C GLY A 13 13.26 -13.77 5.09
N SER A 14 12.47 -12.67 5.10
CA SER A 14 11.07 -12.71 5.50
C SER A 14 10.17 -13.31 4.43
N PHE A 15 9.00 -13.82 4.85
CA PHE A 15 7.98 -14.24 3.90
C PHE A 15 7.41 -13.06 3.08
N CYS A 16 7.42 -11.83 3.61
CA CYS A 16 7.10 -10.63 2.85
C CYS A 16 8.08 -10.40 1.69
N SER A 17 9.37 -10.66 1.88
CA SER A 17 10.37 -10.57 0.81
C SER A 17 10.15 -11.64 -0.27
N ALA A 18 9.79 -12.87 0.12
CA ALA A 18 9.42 -13.91 -0.83
C ALA A 18 8.15 -13.52 -1.63
N ILE A 19 7.17 -12.89 -0.98
CA ILE A 19 5.99 -12.32 -1.65
C ILE A 19 6.38 -11.26 -2.67
N LEU A 20 7.26 -10.33 -2.29
CA LEU A 20 7.77 -9.31 -3.22
C LEU A 20 8.41 -9.94 -4.45
N GLY A 21 9.27 -10.96 -4.27
CA GLY A 21 9.89 -11.70 -5.37
C GLY A 21 8.85 -12.31 -6.32
N SER A 22 7.81 -12.95 -5.78
CA SER A 22 6.74 -13.55 -6.59
C SER A 22 5.91 -12.50 -7.35
N VAL A 23 5.64 -11.36 -6.73
CA VAL A 23 4.94 -10.22 -7.36
C VAL A 23 5.77 -9.67 -8.52
N LEU A 24 7.05 -9.41 -8.30
CA LEU A 24 7.98 -8.91 -9.33
C LEU A 24 8.08 -9.88 -10.51
N ALA A 25 8.26 -11.18 -10.26
CA ALA A 25 8.32 -12.19 -11.29
C ALA A 25 7.03 -12.26 -12.13
N GLY A 26 5.86 -12.12 -11.48
CA GLY A 26 4.58 -12.07 -12.18
C GLY A 26 4.43 -10.84 -13.07
N LEU A 27 4.82 -9.67 -12.57
CA LEU A 27 4.76 -8.40 -13.31
C LEU A 27 5.73 -8.36 -14.48
N GLU A 28 6.94 -8.88 -14.30
CA GLU A 28 7.94 -9.01 -15.36
C GLU A 28 7.43 -9.90 -16.51
N LYS A 29 6.87 -11.08 -16.19
CA LYS A 29 6.25 -11.99 -17.17
C LYS A 29 5.07 -11.37 -17.92
N ALA A 30 4.40 -10.38 -17.32
CA ALA A 30 3.32 -9.62 -17.94
C ALA A 30 3.81 -8.40 -18.73
N GLY A 31 5.12 -8.12 -18.76
CA GLY A 31 5.70 -6.96 -19.44
C GLY A 31 5.36 -5.61 -18.78
N HIS A 32 5.10 -5.59 -17.47
CA HIS A 32 4.85 -4.36 -16.75
C HIS A 32 6.14 -3.67 -16.33
N GLN A 33 6.15 -2.33 -16.36
CA GLN A 33 7.23 -1.54 -15.78
C GLN A 33 7.02 -1.42 -14.27
N THR A 34 7.99 -1.88 -13.48
CA THR A 34 7.93 -1.83 -12.03
C THR A 34 8.80 -0.69 -11.48
N ASP A 35 8.28 0.00 -10.48
CA ASP A 35 8.96 1.03 -9.69
C ASP A 35 8.85 0.61 -8.23
N LEU A 36 9.97 0.14 -7.63
CA LEU A 36 10.01 -0.38 -6.27
C LEU A 36 10.53 0.66 -5.29
N LEU A 37 9.75 0.96 -4.27
CA LEU A 37 10.16 1.69 -3.07
C LEU A 37 10.25 0.72 -1.89
N HIS A 38 11.46 0.49 -1.41
CA HIS A 38 11.73 -0.31 -0.20
C HIS A 38 11.90 0.62 0.98
N LEU A 39 10.87 0.84 1.79
CA LEU A 39 10.84 1.86 2.84
C LEU A 39 11.97 1.70 3.87
N ASP A 40 12.32 0.47 4.24
CA ASP A 40 13.39 0.21 5.22
C ASP A 40 14.79 0.53 4.67
N ARG A 41 15.01 0.38 3.36
CA ARG A 41 16.32 0.65 2.72
C ARG A 41 16.45 2.09 2.26
N ASP A 42 15.36 2.76 2.04
CA ASP A 42 15.32 4.12 1.51
C ASP A 42 15.65 5.19 2.59
N GLY A 43 15.78 4.79 3.86
CA GLY A 43 16.01 5.72 4.96
C GLY A 43 14.84 6.68 5.19
N PHE A 44 13.62 6.21 4.91
CA PHE A 44 12.42 7.01 5.06
C PHE A 44 12.09 7.26 6.55
N ASP A 45 11.98 8.52 6.95
CA ASP A 45 11.50 8.92 8.27
C ASP A 45 9.96 8.92 8.28
N PRO A 46 9.29 8.03 9.06
CA PRO A 46 7.84 7.96 9.09
C PRO A 46 7.18 9.08 9.92
N VAL A 47 7.97 9.82 10.70
CA VAL A 47 7.44 10.79 11.66
C VAL A 47 7.01 12.07 10.94
N MET A 48 5.74 12.43 11.10
CA MET A 48 5.21 13.71 10.62
C MET A 48 5.74 14.86 11.49
N LYS A 49 6.34 15.85 10.85
CA LYS A 49 6.93 17.03 11.51
C LYS A 49 6.05 18.26 11.37
N ALA A 50 6.36 19.30 12.13
CA ALA A 50 5.62 20.57 12.08
C ALA A 50 5.57 21.18 10.68
N ASP A 51 6.67 21.07 9.91
CA ASP A 51 6.72 21.58 8.55
C ASP A 51 5.90 20.72 7.57
N ASP A 52 5.79 19.41 7.78
CA ASP A 52 4.85 18.57 7.02
C ASP A 52 3.40 19.04 7.23
N LEU A 53 3.02 19.40 8.49
CA LEU A 53 1.68 19.90 8.79
C LEU A 53 1.41 21.28 8.16
N LYS A 54 2.42 22.16 8.11
CA LYS A 54 2.31 23.42 7.35
C LYS A 54 2.12 23.14 5.87
N GLY A 55 2.93 22.21 5.30
CA GLY A 55 2.79 21.74 3.92
C GLY A 55 1.42 21.12 3.65
N PHE A 56 0.88 20.36 4.60
CA PHE A 56 -0.47 19.79 4.55
C PHE A 56 -1.54 20.88 4.40
N THR A 57 -1.45 21.95 5.19
CA THR A 57 -2.39 23.08 5.12
C THR A 57 -2.30 23.81 3.77
N LEU A 58 -1.10 23.92 3.19
CA LEU A 58 -0.86 24.58 1.91
C LEU A 58 -1.07 23.66 0.71
N GLY A 59 -1.33 22.37 0.90
CA GLY A 59 -1.43 21.37 -0.16
C GLY A 59 -0.11 21.11 -0.90
N LYS A 60 1.04 21.35 -0.25
CA LYS A 60 2.38 21.21 -0.84
C LYS A 60 3.32 20.48 0.11
N PRO A 61 3.92 19.34 -0.28
CA PRO A 61 4.94 18.69 0.52
C PRO A 61 6.20 19.54 0.57
N VAL A 62 6.88 19.55 1.71
CA VAL A 62 8.14 20.32 1.92
C VAL A 62 9.36 19.41 1.92
N ASP A 63 9.21 18.14 2.28
CA ASP A 63 10.29 17.16 2.30
C ASP A 63 10.61 16.68 0.87
N PRO A 64 11.88 16.81 0.40
CA PRO A 64 12.26 16.37 -0.95
C PRO A 64 11.95 14.91 -1.24
N LYS A 65 12.06 14.03 -0.24
CA LYS A 65 11.72 12.60 -0.36
C LYS A 65 10.23 12.39 -0.58
N ILE A 66 9.38 13.16 0.09
CA ILE A 66 7.92 13.11 -0.11
C ILE A 66 7.54 13.66 -1.49
N ILE A 67 8.24 14.69 -1.96
CA ILE A 67 8.05 15.22 -3.32
C ILE A 67 8.40 14.15 -4.36
N GLU A 68 9.48 13.39 -4.15
CA GLU A 68 9.86 12.27 -5.01
C GLU A 68 8.79 11.18 -5.01
N TYR A 69 8.33 10.75 -3.82
CA TYR A 69 7.29 9.71 -3.71
C TYR A 69 5.98 10.14 -4.37
N LYS A 70 5.59 11.41 -4.20
CA LYS A 70 4.44 11.99 -4.90
C LYS A 70 4.59 11.83 -6.42
N ARG A 71 5.74 12.22 -6.99
CA ARG A 71 6.01 12.11 -8.42
C ARG A 71 5.92 10.65 -8.91
N ARG A 72 6.44 9.69 -8.14
CA ARG A 72 6.34 8.26 -8.44
C ARG A 72 4.88 7.79 -8.42
N MET A 73 4.09 8.22 -7.43
CA MET A 73 2.65 7.94 -7.35
C MET A 73 1.85 8.55 -8.52
N GLU A 74 2.18 9.77 -8.94
CA GLU A 74 1.50 10.44 -10.07
C GLU A 74 1.69 9.69 -11.39
N GLN A 75 2.81 9.01 -11.57
CA GLN A 75 3.13 8.23 -12.76
C GLN A 75 2.58 6.79 -12.73
N ALA A 76 2.16 6.32 -11.56
CA ALA A 76 1.71 4.96 -11.38
C ALA A 76 0.29 4.74 -11.91
N GLU A 77 0.08 3.65 -12.63
CA GLU A 77 -1.25 3.18 -13.04
C GLU A 77 -1.83 2.17 -12.04
N HIS A 78 -0.98 1.49 -11.28
CA HIS A 78 -1.38 0.59 -10.20
C HIS A 78 -0.42 0.70 -9.01
N LEU A 79 -0.98 0.74 -7.81
CA LEU A 79 -0.23 0.74 -6.54
C LEU A 79 -0.30 -0.63 -5.90
N VAL A 80 0.85 -1.16 -5.49
CA VAL A 80 0.93 -2.38 -4.69
C VAL A 80 1.60 -2.03 -3.36
N LEU A 81 0.93 -2.32 -2.25
CA LEU A 81 1.50 -2.18 -0.90
C LEU A 81 1.72 -3.57 -0.32
N ILE A 82 2.95 -3.88 0.11
CA ILE A 82 3.33 -5.18 0.70
C ILE A 82 3.94 -4.92 2.07
N PHE A 83 3.29 -5.43 3.13
CA PHE A 83 3.76 -5.24 4.50
C PHE A 83 3.18 -6.30 5.45
N PRO A 84 3.85 -6.58 6.59
CA PRO A 84 3.29 -7.44 7.65
C PRO A 84 2.28 -6.66 8.48
N ILE A 85 1.29 -7.35 9.03
CA ILE A 85 0.43 -6.79 10.07
C ILE A 85 1.09 -7.10 11.42
N TRP A 86 1.45 -6.05 12.15
CA TRP A 86 1.98 -6.09 13.50
C TRP A 86 0.98 -5.45 14.47
N TRP A 87 0.64 -6.18 15.53
CA TRP A 87 -0.37 -5.71 16.49
C TRP A 87 -1.65 -5.22 15.81
N GLU A 88 -2.12 -6.04 14.86
CA GLU A 88 -3.34 -5.84 14.07
C GLU A 88 -3.35 -4.60 13.14
N LEU A 89 -2.25 -3.86 13.07
CA LEU A 89 -2.09 -2.66 12.27
C LEU A 89 -0.89 -2.75 11.30
N MET A 90 -0.72 -1.73 10.49
CA MET A 90 0.45 -1.59 9.62
C MET A 90 1.69 -1.15 10.42
N PRO A 91 2.89 -1.51 9.96
CA PRO A 91 4.14 -1.03 10.56
C PRO A 91 4.26 0.50 10.48
N ALA A 92 5.09 1.09 11.35
CA ALA A 92 5.30 2.53 11.44
C ALA A 92 5.73 3.18 10.10
N LEU A 93 6.64 2.55 9.36
CA LEU A 93 7.06 3.07 8.04
C LEU A 93 5.91 3.10 7.04
N THR A 94 5.08 2.04 6.98
CA THR A 94 3.89 2.02 6.11
C THR A 94 2.89 3.11 6.53
N LYS A 95 2.66 3.27 7.86
CA LYS A 95 1.77 4.32 8.36
C LYS A 95 2.29 5.71 8.02
N GLY A 96 3.57 5.96 8.24
CA GLY A 96 4.21 7.23 7.91
C GLY A 96 4.17 7.54 6.41
N PHE A 97 4.36 6.51 5.55
CA PHE A 97 4.18 6.68 4.11
C PHE A 97 2.75 7.17 3.78
N ILE A 98 1.73 6.53 4.37
CA ILE A 98 0.35 6.97 4.16
C ILE A 98 0.13 8.40 4.68
N ASP A 99 0.61 8.73 5.88
CA ASP A 99 0.39 10.04 6.49
C ASP A 99 1.09 11.17 5.72
N ARG A 100 2.30 10.93 5.22
CA ARG A 100 3.14 11.95 4.60
C ARG A 100 2.97 12.06 3.08
N VAL A 101 2.39 11.04 2.41
CA VAL A 101 2.15 11.05 0.96
C VAL A 101 0.68 11.23 0.60
N ILE A 102 -0.24 10.68 1.41
CA ILE A 102 -1.68 10.71 1.13
C ILE A 102 -2.34 11.89 1.86
N PHE A 103 -2.13 13.11 1.39
CA PHE A 103 -2.72 14.30 2.00
C PHE A 103 -3.33 15.30 0.99
N PRO A 104 -4.11 16.30 1.44
CA PRO A 104 -4.78 17.26 0.58
C PRO A 104 -3.80 18.03 -0.33
N GLY A 105 -4.21 18.30 -1.57
CA GLY A 105 -3.36 18.97 -2.56
C GLY A 105 -2.30 18.07 -3.21
N VAL A 106 -2.06 16.87 -2.65
CA VAL A 106 -1.15 15.85 -3.20
C VAL A 106 -1.93 14.66 -3.74
N ALA A 107 -2.56 13.89 -2.88
CA ALA A 107 -3.28 12.68 -3.27
C ALA A 107 -4.76 12.92 -3.56
N TYR A 108 -5.34 13.94 -2.96
CA TYR A 108 -6.75 14.30 -3.12
C TYR A 108 -7.01 15.79 -2.87
N ASP A 109 -8.16 16.25 -3.32
CA ASP A 109 -8.77 17.54 -2.94
C ASP A 109 -10.16 17.32 -2.35
N TYR A 110 -10.75 18.40 -1.81
CA TYR A 110 -12.14 18.42 -1.40
C TYR A 110 -13.02 19.14 -2.43
N ASP A 111 -13.94 18.40 -3.03
CA ASP A 111 -15.06 19.00 -3.77
C ASP A 111 -16.13 19.46 -2.76
N LYS A 112 -16.36 20.77 -2.70
CA LYS A 112 -17.29 21.42 -1.76
C LYS A 112 -18.64 21.79 -2.40
N ARG A 113 -18.90 21.40 -3.66
CA ARG A 113 -20.13 21.76 -4.40
C ARG A 113 -21.39 21.08 -3.86
N GLY A 114 -21.26 19.95 -3.16
CA GLY A 114 -22.38 19.25 -2.55
C GLY A 114 -22.64 19.66 -1.10
N ARG A 115 -23.72 19.12 -0.50
CA ARG A 115 -24.06 19.33 0.92
C ARG A 115 -22.94 18.91 1.87
N PHE A 116 -22.19 17.90 1.51
CA PHE A 116 -21.02 17.42 2.26
C PHE A 116 -19.78 17.42 1.37
N PRO A 117 -18.62 17.88 1.88
CA PRO A 117 -17.36 17.80 1.15
C PRO A 117 -17.02 16.35 0.79
N ARG A 118 -16.61 16.13 -0.47
CA ARG A 118 -16.20 14.83 -0.97
C ARG A 118 -14.72 14.86 -1.33
N MET A 119 -13.98 13.82 -0.99
CA MET A 119 -12.62 13.66 -1.48
C MET A 119 -12.63 13.31 -2.98
N VAL A 120 -11.81 14.00 -3.74
CA VAL A 120 -11.58 13.75 -5.17
C VAL A 120 -10.10 13.47 -5.37
N ARG A 121 -9.80 12.32 -5.95
CA ARG A 121 -8.42 11.87 -6.20
C ARG A 121 -7.66 12.80 -7.15
N ARG A 122 -6.36 12.95 -6.91
CA ARG A 122 -5.44 13.70 -7.79
C ARG A 122 -4.52 12.79 -8.62
N PHE A 123 -4.20 11.59 -8.14
CA PHE A 123 -3.43 10.62 -8.92
C PHE A 123 -4.31 10.02 -10.02
N ASN A 124 -4.45 10.75 -11.13
CA ASN A 124 -5.41 10.44 -12.21
C ASN A 124 -5.00 9.21 -13.02
N ALA A 125 -3.70 8.93 -13.13
CA ALA A 125 -3.20 7.74 -13.81
C ALA A 125 -3.51 6.46 -12.99
N LEU A 126 -3.60 6.56 -11.66
CA LEU A 126 -3.77 5.42 -10.77
C LEU A 126 -5.18 4.82 -10.90
N ARG A 127 -5.27 3.62 -11.46
CA ARG A 127 -6.52 2.90 -11.74
C ARG A 127 -6.87 1.86 -10.70
N GLY A 128 -5.86 1.35 -9.96
CA GLY A 128 -6.07 0.28 -9.00
C GLY A 128 -5.08 0.26 -7.86
N VAL A 129 -5.49 -0.35 -6.74
CA VAL A 129 -4.67 -0.53 -5.55
C VAL A 129 -4.76 -1.97 -5.07
N THR A 130 -3.62 -2.60 -4.84
CA THR A 130 -3.55 -3.94 -4.24
C THR A 130 -2.79 -3.87 -2.93
N LEU A 131 -3.40 -4.34 -1.84
CA LEU A 131 -2.74 -4.57 -0.56
C LEU A 131 -2.41 -6.04 -0.44
N ILE A 132 -1.18 -6.38 -0.06
CA ILE A 132 -0.76 -7.74 0.27
C ILE A 132 -0.19 -7.71 1.68
N THR A 133 -0.78 -8.46 2.57
CA THR A 133 -0.39 -8.47 3.98
C THR A 133 -0.17 -9.88 4.49
N THR A 134 0.74 -10.00 5.45
CA THR A 134 0.96 -11.23 6.22
C THR A 134 0.57 -11.00 7.67
N MET A 135 0.01 -12.00 8.33
CA MET A 135 -0.26 -11.97 9.77
C MET A 135 -0.27 -13.39 10.35
N ASN A 136 -0.19 -13.48 11.68
CA ASN A 136 -0.37 -14.76 12.38
C ASN A 136 -1.78 -14.93 12.98
N THR A 137 -2.55 -13.87 13.04
CA THR A 137 -3.94 -13.90 13.50
C THR A 137 -4.82 -14.65 12.51
N PRO A 138 -5.66 -15.61 12.95
CA PRO A 138 -6.65 -16.26 12.11
C PRO A 138 -7.61 -15.23 11.51
N SER A 139 -7.98 -15.40 10.24
CA SER A 139 -8.80 -14.42 9.50
C SER A 139 -10.16 -14.14 10.17
N ILE A 140 -10.75 -15.15 10.80
CA ILE A 140 -12.04 -14.99 11.50
C ILE A 140 -11.92 -14.07 12.70
N PHE A 141 -10.87 -14.23 13.54
CA PHE A 141 -10.62 -13.36 14.68
C PHE A 141 -10.29 -11.94 14.24
N TYR A 142 -9.45 -11.80 13.20
CA TYR A 142 -9.11 -10.50 12.66
C TYR A 142 -10.36 -9.73 12.19
N ARG A 143 -11.33 -10.44 11.61
CA ARG A 143 -12.57 -9.84 11.10
C ARG A 143 -13.57 -9.52 12.19
N LEU A 144 -13.78 -10.43 13.15
CA LEU A 144 -14.89 -10.35 14.11
C LEU A 144 -14.45 -9.65 15.42
N ILE A 145 -13.26 -9.95 15.92
CA ILE A 145 -12.78 -9.41 17.20
C ILE A 145 -12.01 -8.10 16.99
N PHE A 146 -11.02 -8.10 16.06
CA PHE A 146 -10.18 -6.93 15.81
C PHE A 146 -10.74 -5.97 14.76
N GLY A 147 -12.02 -6.13 14.39
CA GLY A 147 -12.73 -5.20 13.54
C GLY A 147 -12.21 -5.03 12.13
N ASN A 148 -11.33 -5.94 11.65
CA ASN A 148 -10.75 -5.88 10.30
C ASN A 148 -10.03 -4.55 10.03
N ALA A 149 -9.15 -4.14 10.97
CA ALA A 149 -8.58 -2.80 11.08
C ALA A 149 -7.95 -2.29 9.78
N ILE A 150 -7.11 -3.07 9.10
CA ILE A 150 -6.48 -2.68 7.83
C ILE A 150 -7.53 -2.45 6.74
N LYS A 151 -8.57 -3.29 6.65
CA LYS A 151 -9.64 -3.07 5.69
C LYS A 151 -10.37 -1.76 5.95
N ARG A 152 -10.66 -1.46 7.20
CA ARG A 152 -11.34 -0.20 7.57
C ARG A 152 -10.44 1.01 7.35
N ALA A 153 -9.20 0.98 7.80
CA ALA A 153 -8.29 2.12 7.73
C ALA A 153 -7.82 2.40 6.29
N LEU A 154 -7.15 1.44 5.65
CA LEU A 154 -6.56 1.65 4.33
C LEU A 154 -7.56 1.43 3.19
N PHE A 155 -8.21 0.28 3.19
CA PHE A 155 -9.02 -0.13 2.05
C PHE A 155 -10.28 0.74 1.89
N THR A 156 -10.95 1.05 2.99
CA THR A 156 -12.16 1.89 3.02
C THR A 156 -11.84 3.33 3.40
N GLY A 157 -11.22 3.54 4.55
CA GLY A 157 -10.99 4.87 5.13
C GLY A 157 -10.02 5.74 4.31
N THR A 158 -9.12 5.14 3.54
CA THR A 158 -8.17 5.87 2.68
C THR A 158 -8.56 5.74 1.22
N PHE A 159 -8.37 4.60 0.58
CA PHE A 159 -8.48 4.48 -0.87
C PHE A 159 -9.91 4.59 -1.41
N TRP A 160 -10.90 3.95 -0.77
CA TRP A 160 -12.29 4.11 -1.21
C TRP A 160 -12.79 5.54 -1.01
N LYS A 161 -12.46 6.14 0.11
CA LYS A 161 -12.86 7.52 0.43
C LYS A 161 -12.32 8.53 -0.59
N MET A 162 -11.13 8.27 -1.16
CA MET A 162 -10.55 9.05 -2.26
C MET A 162 -11.15 8.73 -3.64
N GLY A 163 -12.04 7.75 -3.76
CA GLY A 163 -12.69 7.40 -5.03
C GLY A 163 -12.01 6.29 -5.83
N TYR A 164 -11.10 5.51 -5.23
CA TYR A 164 -10.54 4.33 -5.90
C TYR A 164 -11.50 3.13 -5.74
N GLY A 165 -12.19 2.75 -6.81
CA GLY A 165 -13.11 1.60 -6.86
C GLY A 165 -12.38 0.26 -7.00
N ASN A 166 -11.39 0.18 -7.90
CA ASN A 166 -10.62 -1.03 -8.13
C ASN A 166 -9.57 -1.23 -7.04
N ARG A 167 -9.95 -1.97 -6.00
CA ARG A 167 -9.11 -2.25 -4.84
C ARG A 167 -9.15 -3.72 -4.52
N LYS A 168 -7.97 -4.33 -4.29
CA LYS A 168 -7.83 -5.73 -3.90
C LYS A 168 -7.04 -5.82 -2.60
N TRP A 169 -7.46 -6.70 -1.72
CA TRP A 169 -6.70 -7.05 -0.52
C TRP A 169 -6.47 -8.55 -0.45
N ILE A 170 -5.21 -8.93 -0.43
CA ILE A 170 -4.76 -10.31 -0.30
C ILE A 170 -4.13 -10.43 1.08
N SER A 171 -4.79 -11.14 1.98
CA SER A 171 -4.31 -11.37 3.34
C SER A 171 -3.86 -12.82 3.49
N LEU A 172 -2.58 -13.00 3.81
CA LEU A 172 -1.99 -14.31 4.07
C LEU A 172 -1.90 -14.50 5.59
N ASN A 173 -2.83 -15.28 6.11
CA ASN A 173 -3.00 -15.44 7.55
C ASN A 173 -2.30 -16.70 8.08
N MET A 174 -1.95 -16.69 9.36
CA MET A 174 -1.33 -17.81 10.08
C MET A 174 0.01 -18.28 9.48
N VAL A 175 0.81 -17.32 8.96
CA VAL A 175 2.04 -17.62 8.20
C VAL A 175 3.01 -18.53 8.95
N LYS A 176 3.12 -18.41 10.28
CA LYS A 176 3.96 -19.25 11.11
C LYS A 176 3.40 -20.67 11.31
N PHE A 177 2.10 -20.86 11.12
CA PHE A 177 1.39 -22.09 11.48
C PHE A 177 0.99 -22.93 10.27
N VAL A 178 1.11 -22.40 9.05
CA VAL A 178 0.87 -23.17 7.83
C VAL A 178 2.12 -23.91 7.37
N THR A 179 1.91 -24.97 6.58
CA THR A 179 3.01 -25.78 6.05
C THR A 179 3.83 -24.99 5.00
N GLU A 180 5.03 -25.45 4.73
CA GLU A 180 5.88 -24.86 3.68
C GLU A 180 5.24 -24.97 2.31
N GLU A 181 4.60 -26.11 2.00
CA GLU A 181 3.86 -26.33 0.74
C GLU A 181 2.75 -25.30 0.57
N LYS A 182 2.04 -24.96 1.65
CA LYS A 182 1.01 -23.91 1.63
C LYS A 182 1.61 -22.54 1.31
N ARG A 183 2.74 -22.19 1.93
CA ARG A 183 3.46 -20.94 1.62
C ARG A 183 3.93 -20.89 0.16
N LYS A 184 4.54 -21.99 -0.34
CA LYS A 184 4.95 -22.12 -1.75
C LYS A 184 3.75 -22.01 -2.71
N LYS A 185 2.62 -22.58 -2.33
CA LYS A 185 1.37 -22.44 -3.12
C LYS A 185 0.93 -20.99 -3.20
N TRP A 186 0.91 -20.25 -2.09
CA TRP A 186 0.57 -18.82 -2.08
C TRP A 186 1.49 -17.98 -2.97
N LEU A 187 2.79 -18.26 -2.96
CA LEU A 187 3.76 -17.55 -3.81
C LEU A 187 3.46 -17.79 -5.30
N ARG A 188 3.19 -19.03 -5.70
CA ARG A 188 2.79 -19.34 -7.09
C ARG A 188 1.46 -18.68 -7.48
N GLU A 189 0.49 -18.67 -6.58
CA GLU A 189 -0.80 -17.99 -6.81
C GLU A 189 -0.62 -16.48 -6.98
N LEU A 190 0.25 -15.85 -6.19
CA LEU A 190 0.57 -14.42 -6.32
C LEU A 190 1.24 -14.13 -7.66
N GLU A 191 2.27 -14.89 -8.03
CA GLU A 191 2.93 -14.75 -9.34
C GLU A 191 1.90 -14.86 -10.47
N GLY A 192 1.05 -15.89 -10.46
CA GLY A 192 -0.01 -16.07 -11.45
C GLY A 192 -1.00 -14.90 -11.53
N ARG A 193 -1.41 -14.34 -10.37
CA ARG A 193 -2.31 -13.18 -10.30
C ARG A 193 -1.68 -11.93 -10.90
N PHE A 194 -0.41 -11.66 -10.61
CA PHE A 194 0.29 -10.49 -11.13
C PHE A 194 0.70 -10.64 -12.59
N ARG A 195 0.91 -11.87 -13.08
CA ARG A 195 1.03 -12.16 -14.51
C ARG A 195 -0.25 -11.83 -15.30
N GLN A 196 -1.42 -11.89 -14.68
CA GLN A 196 -2.72 -11.60 -15.29
C GLN A 196 -3.25 -10.19 -14.97
N LEU A 197 -2.47 -9.35 -14.30
CA LEU A 197 -2.87 -7.99 -13.98
C LEU A 197 -3.04 -7.16 -15.27
N ARG A 198 -4.22 -6.49 -15.39
CA ARG A 198 -4.60 -5.68 -16.55
C ARG A 198 -5.05 -4.29 -16.11
#